data_e65d17a3be7e85a5d456141f20d3e30b
#
_entry.id   e65d17a3be7e85a5d456141f20d3e30b
#
_cell.length_a   1.000
_cell.length_b   1.000
_cell.length_c   1.000
_cell.angle_alpha   90.00
_cell.angle_beta   90.00
_cell.angle_gamma   90.00
#
_symmetry.space_group_name_H-M   'P 1'
#
loop_
_entity.id
_entity.type
_entity.pdbx_description
1 polymer ?
#
loop_
_entity_poly.entity_id
_entity_poly.type
_entity_poly.pdbx_seq_one_letter_code
_entity_poly.pdbx_strand_id
1 'polypeptide(L)'
;MLKTMLAVSLVGLLLVIGGCNSSSQETLYIGGIPDQDASILQARFEKLATYLSEELDMDVEYVSSVDYAAVGTAFRQGDVHMAWYGGLTGVQARLAVPNSVAIAQRPSDENFHSVFVAQKGLGITSLADLKGKTFAFGSESSTSGNLMPRYFLGQAGLDPEQDFASVTYSGSHDKTWKLVEAGSSQAGALNRVVWETRKNAGEVDLTKVEEVEVTPPYYDYHWVIRGDVEETFGSGTIGRVQAALLKLRLENSERDKEIMEAFQSEHFIATNNANYAAIEEVARGLGIIKD
;
A
#
# COMPACT_ATOMS: atom_id res chain seq x y z
N MET A 1 38.07 -88.61 0.71
CA MET A 1 36.81 -87.84 0.71
C MET A 1 37.11 -86.36 1.10
N LEU A 2 37.25 -85.50 0.12
CA LEU A 2 37.73 -84.10 0.29
C LEU A 2 36.49 -83.20 0.23
N LYS A 3 36.19 -82.46 1.29
CA LYS A 3 35.11 -81.52 1.34
C LYS A 3 35.68 -80.07 1.02
N THR A 4 35.33 -79.60 -0.12
CA THR A 4 35.65 -78.21 -0.57
C THR A 4 34.67 -77.26 0.08
N MET A 5 35.18 -76.37 0.90
CA MET A 5 34.39 -75.17 1.40
C MET A 5 34.50 -74.06 0.42
N LEU A 6 33.35 -73.57 -0.08
CA LEU A 6 33.21 -72.41 -0.93
C LEU A 6 33.00 -71.23 -0.02
N ALA A 7 33.92 -70.24 -0.04
CA ALA A 7 33.77 -68.96 0.65
C ALA A 7 33.09 -67.98 -0.30
N VAL A 8 31.88 -67.52 0.07
CA VAL A 8 31.16 -66.48 -0.63
C VAL A 8 31.54 -65.12 0.00
N SER A 9 32.30 -64.32 -0.73
CA SER A 9 32.59 -62.90 -0.36
C SER A 9 31.40 -62.00 -0.73
N LEU A 10 30.73 -61.52 0.30
CA LEU A 10 29.65 -60.49 0.13
C LEU A 10 30.29 -59.11 0.06
N VAL A 11 30.40 -58.54 -1.14
CA VAL A 11 30.80 -57.13 -1.35
C VAL A 11 29.59 -56.27 -1.10
N GLY A 12 29.60 -55.58 0.05
CA GLY A 12 28.57 -54.58 0.41
C GLY A 12 28.76 -53.33 -0.41
N LEU A 13 27.87 -53.05 -1.37
CA LEU A 13 27.80 -51.83 -2.11
C LEU A 13 27.11 -50.76 -1.25
N LEU A 14 27.88 -49.85 -0.61
CA LEU A 14 27.37 -48.67 0.08
C LEU A 14 26.85 -47.68 -0.99
N LEU A 15 25.53 -47.67 -1.19
CA LEU A 15 24.85 -46.60 -1.89
C LEU A 15 24.83 -45.35 -0.98
N VAL A 16 25.74 -44.39 -1.26
CA VAL A 16 25.64 -43.04 -0.71
C VAL A 16 24.48 -42.34 -1.44
N ILE A 17 23.30 -42.36 -0.82
CA ILE A 17 22.17 -41.53 -1.25
C ILE A 17 22.54 -40.10 -0.83
N GLY A 18 23.15 -39.35 -1.73
CA GLY A 18 23.27 -37.93 -1.64
C GLY A 18 21.85 -37.33 -1.74
N GLY A 19 21.24 -37.09 -0.57
CA GLY A 19 20.02 -36.30 -0.51
C GLY A 19 20.34 -34.87 -1.00
N CYS A 20 19.95 -34.54 -2.23
CA CYS A 20 19.77 -33.16 -2.61
C CYS A 20 18.65 -32.61 -1.73
N ASN A 21 19.03 -32.00 -0.63
CA ASN A 21 18.15 -31.15 0.13
C ASN A 21 17.99 -29.86 -0.72
N SER A 22 17.09 -29.87 -1.69
CA SER A 22 16.56 -28.63 -2.27
C SER A 22 15.75 -27.98 -1.15
N SER A 23 16.41 -27.17 -0.34
CA SER A 23 15.69 -26.18 0.45
C SER A 23 14.91 -25.35 -0.58
N SER A 24 13.58 -25.50 -0.59
CA SER A 24 12.73 -24.54 -1.30
C SER A 24 13.09 -23.19 -0.72
N GLN A 25 13.68 -22.32 -1.55
CA GLN A 25 13.98 -20.95 -1.15
C GLN A 25 12.63 -20.30 -0.81
N GLU A 26 12.51 -19.75 0.40
CA GLU A 26 11.28 -19.11 0.84
C GLU A 26 11.06 -17.86 -0.01
N THR A 27 9.83 -17.63 -0.47
CA THR A 27 9.46 -16.47 -1.29
C THR A 27 9.04 -15.31 -0.40
N LEU A 28 9.62 -14.13 -0.62
CA LEU A 28 9.20 -12.89 0.02
C LEU A 28 7.97 -12.32 -0.72
N TYR A 29 6.80 -12.46 -0.14
CA TYR A 29 5.57 -11.91 -0.71
C TYR A 29 5.40 -10.45 -0.39
N ILE A 30 5.23 -9.62 -1.44
CA ILE A 30 4.94 -8.19 -1.28
C ILE A 30 3.51 -7.88 -1.71
N GLY A 31 2.87 -6.92 -1.06
CA GLY A 31 1.51 -6.49 -1.34
C GLY A 31 1.37 -4.97 -1.42
N GLY A 32 0.15 -4.52 -1.65
CA GLY A 32 -0.20 -3.11 -1.60
C GLY A 32 -1.69 -2.90 -1.56
N ILE A 33 -2.12 -1.79 -0.96
CA ILE A 33 -3.55 -1.42 -0.94
C ILE A 33 -4.04 -1.14 -2.36
N PRO A 34 -5.23 -1.63 -2.75
CA PRO A 34 -5.80 -1.42 -4.09
C PRO A 34 -6.46 -0.04 -4.20
N ASP A 35 -5.65 1.01 -4.15
CA ASP A 35 -6.06 2.40 -4.12
C ASP A 35 -6.38 3.00 -5.49
N GLN A 36 -5.97 2.32 -6.56
CA GLN A 36 -6.15 2.71 -7.97
C GLN A 36 -6.64 1.52 -8.81
N ASP A 37 -6.69 1.70 -10.13
CA ASP A 37 -7.08 0.63 -11.06
C ASP A 37 -6.10 -0.56 -11.01
N ALA A 38 -6.65 -1.79 -10.99
CA ALA A 38 -5.88 -3.01 -10.73
C ALA A 38 -4.73 -3.25 -11.74
N SER A 39 -4.91 -2.87 -13.01
CA SER A 39 -3.87 -3.03 -14.03
C SER A 39 -2.63 -2.14 -13.78
N ILE A 40 -2.85 -0.95 -13.22
CA ILE A 40 -1.77 -0.02 -12.85
C ILE A 40 -0.98 -0.59 -11.67
N LEU A 41 -1.69 -1.11 -10.67
CA LEU A 41 -1.07 -1.70 -9.48
C LEU A 41 -0.29 -2.96 -9.82
N GLN A 42 -0.87 -3.84 -10.66
CA GLN A 42 -0.20 -5.05 -11.12
C GLN A 42 1.14 -4.72 -11.80
N ALA A 43 1.13 -3.81 -12.77
CA ALA A 43 2.34 -3.41 -13.47
C ALA A 43 3.40 -2.78 -12.54
N ARG A 44 2.94 -1.95 -11.57
CA ARG A 44 3.81 -1.30 -10.59
C ARG A 44 4.52 -2.30 -9.69
N PHE A 45 3.77 -3.20 -9.08
CA PHE A 45 4.30 -4.10 -8.06
C PHE A 45 5.05 -5.29 -8.65
N GLU A 46 4.70 -5.79 -9.84
CA GLU A 46 5.46 -6.83 -10.53
C GLU A 46 6.86 -6.34 -10.92
N LYS A 47 6.98 -5.11 -11.44
CA LYS A 47 8.28 -4.51 -11.75
C LYS A 47 9.15 -4.37 -10.49
N LEU A 48 8.56 -3.94 -9.39
CA LEU A 48 9.27 -3.84 -8.11
C LEU A 48 9.66 -5.21 -7.57
N ALA A 49 8.79 -6.21 -7.63
CA ALA A 49 9.09 -7.58 -7.21
C ALA A 49 10.28 -8.15 -7.98
N THR A 50 10.29 -8.01 -9.30
CA THR A 50 11.42 -8.42 -10.15
C THR A 50 12.71 -7.72 -9.74
N TYR A 51 12.67 -6.41 -9.54
CA TYR A 51 13.83 -5.64 -9.07
C TYR A 51 14.35 -6.15 -7.72
N LEU A 52 13.44 -6.33 -6.75
CA LEU A 52 13.82 -6.81 -5.42
C LEU A 52 14.36 -8.22 -5.45
N SER A 53 13.84 -9.11 -6.32
CA SER A 53 14.38 -10.46 -6.47
C SER A 53 15.86 -10.42 -6.91
N GLU A 54 16.21 -9.58 -7.87
CA GLU A 54 17.58 -9.43 -8.35
C GLU A 54 18.52 -8.79 -7.31
N GLU A 55 18.06 -7.73 -6.61
CA GLU A 55 18.87 -7.01 -5.63
C GLU A 55 19.10 -7.79 -4.32
N LEU A 56 18.17 -8.67 -3.96
CA LEU A 56 18.23 -9.43 -2.72
C LEU A 56 18.73 -10.87 -2.89
N ASP A 57 18.87 -11.34 -4.14
CA ASP A 57 19.19 -12.74 -4.49
C ASP A 57 18.22 -13.73 -3.79
N MET A 58 16.90 -13.42 -3.87
CA MET A 58 15.82 -14.24 -3.31
C MET A 58 14.56 -14.11 -4.17
N ASP A 59 13.66 -15.08 -4.08
CA ASP A 59 12.38 -14.99 -4.77
C ASP A 59 11.50 -13.94 -4.10
N VAL A 60 11.01 -12.96 -4.89
CA VAL A 60 10.05 -11.94 -4.45
C VAL A 60 8.85 -11.96 -5.40
N GLU A 61 7.65 -12.07 -4.87
CA GLU A 61 6.42 -12.12 -5.66
C GLU A 61 5.38 -11.10 -5.16
N TYR A 62 4.63 -10.52 -6.10
CA TYR A 62 3.51 -9.63 -5.77
C TYR A 62 2.22 -10.42 -5.58
N VAL A 63 1.55 -10.16 -4.46
CA VAL A 63 0.22 -10.68 -4.14
C VAL A 63 -0.79 -9.54 -4.25
N SER A 64 -1.69 -9.62 -5.22
CA SER A 64 -2.77 -8.65 -5.40
C SER A 64 -3.86 -8.83 -4.34
N SER A 65 -4.52 -7.74 -3.96
CA SER A 65 -5.61 -7.76 -2.99
C SER A 65 -6.89 -7.16 -3.60
N VAL A 66 -8.04 -7.67 -3.17
CA VAL A 66 -9.35 -7.22 -3.67
C VAL A 66 -9.82 -5.92 -3.02
N ASP A 67 -9.39 -5.66 -1.79
CA ASP A 67 -9.68 -4.43 -1.03
C ASP A 67 -8.61 -4.15 0.03
N TYR A 68 -8.73 -3.02 0.71
CA TYR A 68 -7.79 -2.58 1.75
C TYR A 68 -7.75 -3.52 2.96
N ALA A 69 -8.87 -4.13 3.33
CA ALA A 69 -8.94 -5.03 4.47
C ALA A 69 -8.26 -6.38 4.17
N ALA A 70 -8.36 -6.84 2.91
CA ALA A 70 -7.74 -8.07 2.46
C ALA A 70 -6.22 -8.03 2.56
N VAL A 71 -5.55 -6.94 2.14
CA VAL A 71 -4.09 -6.82 2.28
C VAL A 71 -3.66 -6.77 3.75
N GLY A 72 -4.43 -6.11 4.62
CA GLY A 72 -4.19 -6.11 6.08
C GLY A 72 -4.34 -7.51 6.69
N THR A 73 -5.31 -8.29 6.21
CA THR A 73 -5.53 -9.68 6.65
C THR A 73 -4.38 -10.59 6.18
N ALA A 74 -3.98 -10.52 4.92
CA ALA A 74 -2.86 -11.27 4.37
C ALA A 74 -1.54 -10.95 5.11
N PHE A 75 -1.30 -9.66 5.41
CA PHE A 75 -0.15 -9.23 6.19
C PHE A 75 -0.18 -9.81 7.62
N ARG A 76 -1.33 -9.79 8.29
CA ARG A 76 -1.48 -10.37 9.64
C ARG A 76 -1.28 -11.88 9.66
N GLN A 77 -1.75 -12.60 8.63
CA GLN A 77 -1.63 -14.06 8.51
C GLN A 77 -0.22 -14.52 8.08
N GLY A 78 0.61 -13.62 7.55
CA GLY A 78 1.94 -13.95 7.04
C GLY A 78 1.95 -14.33 5.55
N ASP A 79 0.81 -14.20 4.86
CA ASP A 79 0.72 -14.44 3.41
C ASP A 79 1.35 -13.27 2.61
N VAL A 80 1.52 -12.13 3.25
CA VAL A 80 2.25 -10.96 2.74
C VAL A 80 3.25 -10.51 3.82
N HIS A 81 4.51 -10.40 3.45
CA HIS A 81 5.62 -10.06 4.35
C HIS A 81 5.92 -8.56 4.38
N MET A 82 5.69 -7.87 3.27
CA MET A 82 5.86 -6.42 3.14
C MET A 82 4.76 -5.84 2.27
N ALA A 83 4.22 -4.67 2.64
CA ALA A 83 3.18 -4.05 1.82
C ALA A 83 3.30 -2.53 1.76
N TRP A 84 2.85 -1.98 0.62
CA TRP A 84 2.65 -0.56 0.39
C TRP A 84 1.31 -0.15 0.97
N TYR A 85 1.35 0.63 2.03
CA TYR A 85 0.18 1.07 2.78
C TYR A 85 0.01 2.59 2.75
N GLY A 86 -1.22 3.06 2.93
CA GLY A 86 -1.46 4.41 3.39
C GLY A 86 -1.19 4.55 4.89
N GLY A 87 -1.17 5.77 5.42
CA GLY A 87 -0.86 6.05 6.82
C GLY A 87 -1.71 5.24 7.80
N LEU A 88 -3.05 5.24 7.61
CA LEU A 88 -3.99 4.50 8.47
C LEU A 88 -3.76 2.98 8.40
N THR A 89 -3.73 2.42 7.21
CA THR A 89 -3.55 0.97 7.03
C THR A 89 -2.18 0.49 7.50
N GLY A 90 -1.13 1.30 7.33
CA GLY A 90 0.20 1.00 7.86
C GLY A 90 0.25 1.04 9.39
N VAL A 91 -0.44 1.98 10.03
CA VAL A 91 -0.61 1.98 11.50
C VAL A 91 -1.36 0.72 11.94
N GLN A 92 -2.50 0.41 11.31
CA GLN A 92 -3.28 -0.79 11.63
C GLN A 92 -2.48 -2.09 11.45
N ALA A 93 -1.67 -2.20 10.38
CA ALA A 93 -0.82 -3.35 10.14
C ALA A 93 0.23 -3.54 11.24
N ARG A 94 0.90 -2.46 11.67
CA ARG A 94 1.91 -2.49 12.74
C ARG A 94 1.31 -2.78 14.11
N LEU A 95 0.11 -2.30 14.39
CA LEU A 95 -0.61 -2.64 15.63
C LEU A 95 -1.05 -4.11 15.64
N ALA A 96 -1.42 -4.66 14.48
CA ALA A 96 -1.86 -6.05 14.35
C ALA A 96 -0.70 -7.07 14.37
N VAL A 97 0.49 -6.69 13.90
CA VAL A 97 1.68 -7.55 13.83
C VAL A 97 2.84 -6.88 14.57
N PRO A 98 3.16 -7.35 15.80
CA PRO A 98 4.25 -6.79 16.59
C PRO A 98 5.60 -6.80 15.86
N ASN A 99 6.45 -5.82 16.18
CA ASN A 99 7.78 -5.62 15.58
C ASN A 99 7.77 -5.30 14.07
N SER A 100 6.61 -5.08 13.46
CA SER A 100 6.53 -4.55 12.09
C SER A 100 7.01 -3.11 12.06
N VAL A 101 7.74 -2.74 11.00
CA VAL A 101 8.37 -1.44 10.88
C VAL A 101 8.07 -0.76 9.54
N ALA A 102 7.86 0.55 9.60
CA ALA A 102 7.84 1.41 8.42
C ALA A 102 9.29 1.63 7.98
N ILE A 103 9.62 1.35 6.71
CA ILE A 103 11.01 1.34 6.24
C ILE A 103 11.31 2.38 5.16
N ALA A 104 10.37 2.64 4.24
CA ALA A 104 10.59 3.57 3.13
C ALA A 104 9.30 4.23 2.70
N GLN A 105 9.40 5.45 2.16
CA GLN A 105 8.30 6.25 1.61
C GLN A 105 8.81 7.10 0.45
N ARG A 106 7.91 7.72 -0.31
CA ARG A 106 8.28 8.78 -1.27
C ARG A 106 8.49 10.09 -0.52
N PRO A 107 9.34 11.01 -1.00
CA PRO A 107 9.47 12.35 -0.40
C PRO A 107 8.14 13.11 -0.29
N SER A 108 7.25 12.95 -1.28
CA SER A 108 5.92 13.55 -1.28
C SER A 108 4.99 13.04 -0.17
N ASP A 109 5.27 11.87 0.39
CA ASP A 109 4.43 11.26 1.43
C ASP A 109 4.64 11.88 2.82
N GLU A 110 5.68 12.72 3.01
CA GLU A 110 5.86 13.53 4.22
C GLU A 110 4.92 14.74 4.25
N ASN A 111 4.48 15.20 3.07
CA ASN A 111 3.60 16.35 2.89
C ASN A 111 2.45 15.97 1.96
N PHE A 112 1.74 14.92 2.32
CA PHE A 112 0.65 14.38 1.52
C PHE A 112 -0.65 15.15 1.75
N HIS A 113 -1.53 15.18 0.74
CA HIS A 113 -2.79 15.91 0.79
C HIS A 113 -3.95 15.07 0.28
N SER A 114 -5.13 15.28 0.86
CA SER A 114 -6.39 14.96 0.22
C SER A 114 -6.89 16.14 -0.60
N VAL A 115 -7.73 15.87 -1.58
CA VAL A 115 -8.50 16.87 -2.30
C VAL A 115 -9.99 16.54 -2.19
N PHE A 116 -10.78 17.59 -1.92
CA PHE A 116 -12.23 17.55 -2.04
C PHE A 116 -12.61 17.98 -3.44
N VAL A 117 -13.45 17.22 -4.10
CA VAL A 117 -13.98 17.49 -5.43
C VAL A 117 -15.50 17.49 -5.41
N ALA A 118 -16.13 18.27 -6.27
CA ALA A 118 -17.57 18.34 -6.35
C ALA A 118 -18.04 18.43 -7.81
N GLN A 119 -19.32 18.10 -8.04
CA GLN A 119 -19.96 18.39 -9.31
C GLN A 119 -19.97 19.89 -9.58
N LYS A 120 -19.53 20.24 -10.77
CA LYS A 120 -19.50 21.64 -11.21
C LYS A 120 -20.91 22.23 -11.29
N GLY A 121 -21.02 23.48 -10.90
CA GLY A 121 -22.27 24.23 -10.97
C GLY A 121 -23.20 24.05 -9.76
N LEU A 122 -22.79 23.32 -8.72
CA LEU A 122 -23.55 23.22 -7.47
C LEU A 122 -23.31 24.38 -6.52
N GLY A 123 -22.40 25.31 -6.85
CA GLY A 123 -22.04 26.46 -6.01
C GLY A 123 -21.29 26.07 -4.74
N ILE A 124 -20.58 24.94 -4.75
CA ILE A 124 -19.76 24.46 -3.65
C ILE A 124 -18.39 25.14 -3.76
N THR A 125 -18.05 26.00 -2.82
CA THR A 125 -16.81 26.79 -2.80
C THR A 125 -15.99 26.59 -1.53
N SER A 126 -16.54 25.87 -0.55
CA SER A 126 -15.91 25.56 0.72
C SER A 126 -16.43 24.23 1.28
N LEU A 127 -15.78 23.69 2.31
CA LEU A 127 -16.27 22.47 2.98
C LEU A 127 -17.67 22.69 3.59
N ALA A 128 -18.00 23.91 4.06
CA ALA A 128 -19.30 24.20 4.66
C ALA A 128 -20.46 24.01 3.66
N ASP A 129 -20.23 24.21 2.36
CA ASP A 129 -21.25 24.05 1.31
C ASP A 129 -21.56 22.58 1.02
N LEU A 130 -20.79 21.64 1.57
CA LEU A 130 -21.02 20.21 1.47
C LEU A 130 -22.21 19.73 2.31
N LYS A 131 -22.70 20.55 3.26
CA LYS A 131 -23.86 20.21 4.06
C LYS A 131 -25.09 19.90 3.20
N GLY A 132 -25.74 18.77 3.49
CA GLY A 132 -26.89 18.29 2.74
C GLY A 132 -26.58 17.69 1.36
N LYS A 133 -25.29 17.52 0.99
CA LYS A 133 -24.87 16.88 -0.25
C LYS A 133 -24.68 15.37 -0.08
N THR A 134 -24.78 14.63 -1.16
CA THR A 134 -24.32 13.24 -1.21
C THR A 134 -22.80 13.21 -1.38
N PHE A 135 -22.13 12.36 -0.61
CA PHE A 135 -20.67 12.38 -0.54
C PHE A 135 -20.06 10.97 -0.72
N ALA A 136 -19.02 10.87 -1.54
CA ALA A 136 -18.24 9.66 -1.73
C ALA A 136 -16.87 9.78 -1.05
N PHE A 137 -16.64 8.98 -0.02
CA PHE A 137 -15.30 8.71 0.48
C PHE A 137 -14.59 7.64 -0.39
N GLY A 138 -13.28 7.44 -0.20
CA GLY A 138 -12.52 6.35 -0.80
C GLY A 138 -12.87 4.99 -0.20
N SER A 139 -11.87 4.20 0.18
CA SER A 139 -12.07 3.03 1.05
C SER A 139 -12.26 3.47 2.52
N GLU A 140 -13.01 2.71 3.30
CA GLU A 140 -13.17 2.95 4.75
C GLU A 140 -11.81 3.00 5.49
N SER A 141 -10.83 2.23 5.03
CA SER A 141 -9.47 2.20 5.59
C SER A 141 -8.49 3.15 4.90
N SER A 142 -8.96 4.02 4.00
CA SER A 142 -8.09 4.98 3.32
C SER A 142 -7.74 6.16 4.24
N THR A 143 -6.46 6.56 4.25
CA THR A 143 -6.02 7.79 4.92
C THR A 143 -6.54 9.00 4.18
N SER A 144 -6.14 9.16 2.91
CA SER A 144 -6.45 10.34 2.10
C SER A 144 -7.85 10.34 1.50
N GLY A 145 -8.51 9.19 1.42
CA GLY A 145 -9.87 9.07 0.91
C GLY A 145 -10.95 9.03 2.00
N ASN A 146 -10.59 8.85 3.28
CA ASN A 146 -11.56 8.75 4.37
C ASN A 146 -11.09 9.41 5.68
N LEU A 147 -10.02 8.90 6.32
CA LEU A 147 -9.61 9.34 7.66
C LEU A 147 -9.37 10.84 7.72
N MET A 148 -8.44 11.35 6.92
CA MET A 148 -8.05 12.76 6.95
C MET A 148 -9.15 13.68 6.42
N PRO A 149 -9.88 13.35 5.34
CA PRO A 149 -11.10 14.09 4.98
C PRO A 149 -12.11 14.21 6.12
N ARG A 150 -12.41 13.13 6.86
CA ARG A 150 -13.32 13.19 8.03
C ARG A 150 -12.78 14.10 9.13
N TYR A 151 -11.49 14.02 9.40
CA TYR A 151 -10.84 14.90 10.37
C TYR A 151 -11.01 16.38 10.00
N PHE A 152 -10.70 16.75 8.74
CA PHE A 152 -10.81 18.15 8.29
C PHE A 152 -12.28 18.62 8.16
N LEU A 153 -13.21 17.74 7.79
CA LEU A 153 -14.64 18.06 7.86
C LEU A 153 -15.06 18.36 9.30
N GLY A 154 -14.61 17.56 10.27
CA GLY A 154 -14.85 17.83 11.69
C GLY A 154 -14.26 19.15 12.17
N GLN A 155 -13.05 19.52 11.71
CA GLN A 155 -12.45 20.84 11.99
C GLN A 155 -13.26 21.99 11.37
N ALA A 156 -13.94 21.77 10.24
CA ALA A 156 -14.85 22.70 9.61
C ALA A 156 -16.27 22.70 10.25
N GLY A 157 -16.47 21.91 11.32
CA GLY A 157 -17.76 21.84 12.04
C GLY A 157 -18.80 20.94 11.37
N LEU A 158 -18.39 20.04 10.48
CA LEU A 158 -19.27 19.08 9.80
C LEU A 158 -19.09 17.66 10.35
N ASP A 159 -20.20 17.02 10.64
CA ASP A 159 -20.28 15.58 10.91
C ASP A 159 -20.86 14.88 9.65
N PRO A 160 -20.06 14.11 8.89
CA PRO A 160 -20.55 13.48 7.67
C PRO A 160 -21.78 12.59 7.86
N GLU A 161 -21.93 11.95 9.02
CA GLU A 161 -23.07 11.06 9.30
C GLU A 161 -24.37 11.82 9.60
N GLN A 162 -24.27 13.07 10.00
CA GLN A 162 -25.42 13.91 10.37
C GLN A 162 -25.69 15.02 9.35
N ASP A 163 -24.62 15.60 8.78
CA ASP A 163 -24.73 16.78 7.96
C ASP A 163 -24.84 16.49 6.46
N PHE A 164 -24.44 15.29 6.00
CA PHE A 164 -24.56 14.92 4.59
C PHE A 164 -25.90 14.21 4.30
N ALA A 165 -26.42 14.37 3.11
CA ALA A 165 -27.63 13.66 2.66
C ALA A 165 -27.42 12.15 2.62
N SER A 166 -26.23 11.72 2.20
CA SER A 166 -25.77 10.33 2.29
C SER A 166 -24.27 10.25 2.17
N VAL A 167 -23.68 9.21 2.76
CA VAL A 167 -22.27 8.85 2.65
C VAL A 167 -22.15 7.50 1.95
N THR A 168 -21.21 7.39 1.02
CA THR A 168 -20.86 6.13 0.36
C THR A 168 -19.36 5.94 0.35
N TYR A 169 -18.91 4.69 0.20
CA TYR A 169 -17.51 4.35 0.06
C TYR A 169 -17.26 3.77 -1.33
N SER A 170 -16.41 4.44 -2.10
CA SER A 170 -16.12 4.06 -3.50
C SER A 170 -15.17 2.86 -3.60
N GLY A 171 -14.34 2.67 -2.57
CA GLY A 171 -13.33 1.61 -2.49
C GLY A 171 -11.97 1.97 -3.10
N SER A 172 -11.87 2.97 -4.00
CA SER A 172 -10.59 3.44 -4.54
C SER A 172 -10.67 4.90 -5.00
N HIS A 173 -9.51 5.56 -5.14
CA HIS A 173 -9.46 6.96 -5.56
C HIS A 173 -10.00 7.19 -6.97
N ASP A 174 -9.70 6.28 -7.91
CA ASP A 174 -10.23 6.36 -9.28
C ASP A 174 -11.77 6.26 -9.31
N LYS A 175 -12.35 5.41 -8.48
CA LYS A 175 -13.82 5.31 -8.40
C LYS A 175 -14.44 6.55 -7.76
N THR A 176 -13.77 7.19 -6.78
CA THR A 176 -14.33 8.38 -6.12
C THR A 176 -14.61 9.50 -7.11
N TRP A 177 -13.60 9.94 -7.87
CA TRP A 177 -13.81 11.04 -8.81
C TRP A 177 -14.75 10.65 -9.95
N LYS A 178 -14.73 9.38 -10.41
CA LYS A 178 -15.67 8.87 -11.43
C LYS A 178 -17.11 8.92 -10.95
N LEU A 179 -17.39 8.64 -9.67
CA LEU A 179 -18.74 8.77 -9.09
C LEU A 179 -19.22 10.22 -9.08
N VAL A 180 -18.33 11.17 -8.77
CA VAL A 180 -18.65 12.60 -8.80
C VAL A 180 -18.91 13.07 -10.24
N GLU A 181 -18.03 12.71 -11.17
CA GLU A 181 -18.17 13.04 -12.60
C GLU A 181 -19.46 12.48 -13.22
N ALA A 182 -19.81 11.25 -12.86
CA ALA A 182 -21.02 10.57 -13.33
C ALA A 182 -22.31 11.10 -12.69
N GLY A 183 -22.23 11.96 -11.70
CA GLY A 183 -23.39 12.48 -10.98
C GLY A 183 -23.99 11.55 -9.95
N SER A 184 -23.32 10.43 -9.63
CA SER A 184 -23.75 9.47 -8.61
C SER A 184 -23.49 9.97 -7.18
N SER A 185 -22.53 10.86 -7.00
CA SER A 185 -22.29 11.62 -5.77
C SER A 185 -22.07 13.09 -6.13
N GLN A 186 -22.56 13.99 -5.28
CA GLN A 186 -22.42 15.43 -5.52
C GLN A 186 -21.01 15.94 -5.17
N ALA A 187 -20.32 15.27 -4.24
CA ALA A 187 -18.95 15.56 -3.87
C ALA A 187 -18.23 14.29 -3.41
N GLY A 188 -16.92 14.40 -3.23
CA GLY A 188 -16.10 13.31 -2.71
C GLY A 188 -14.72 13.79 -2.27
N ALA A 189 -13.95 12.89 -1.64
CA ALA A 189 -12.58 13.15 -1.25
C ALA A 189 -11.67 12.00 -1.66
N LEU A 190 -10.48 12.35 -2.16
CA LEU A 190 -9.52 11.39 -2.66
C LEU A 190 -8.07 11.88 -2.52
N ASN A 191 -7.14 11.00 -2.84
CA ASN A 191 -5.72 11.29 -2.96
C ASN A 191 -5.47 12.38 -4.02
N ARG A 192 -4.84 13.49 -3.62
CA ARG A 192 -4.54 14.61 -4.51
C ARG A 192 -3.60 14.21 -5.65
N VAL A 193 -2.63 13.33 -5.41
CA VAL A 193 -1.68 12.90 -6.46
C VAL A 193 -2.41 12.13 -7.56
N VAL A 194 -3.33 11.23 -7.20
CA VAL A 194 -4.19 10.52 -8.17
C VAL A 194 -5.04 11.52 -8.94
N TRP A 195 -5.70 12.45 -8.26
CA TRP A 195 -6.51 13.50 -8.88
C TRP A 195 -5.73 14.31 -9.92
N GLU A 196 -4.57 14.85 -9.53
CA GLU A 196 -3.72 15.65 -10.43
C GLU A 196 -3.23 14.82 -11.63
N THR A 197 -2.85 13.58 -11.40
CA THR A 197 -2.41 12.68 -12.47
C THR A 197 -3.50 12.45 -13.51
N ARG A 198 -4.74 12.13 -13.06
CA ARG A 198 -5.87 11.90 -13.96
C ARG A 198 -6.32 13.17 -14.68
N LYS A 199 -6.33 14.29 -13.96
CA LYS A 199 -6.61 15.61 -14.52
C LYS A 199 -5.60 15.98 -15.62
N ASN A 200 -4.31 15.82 -15.35
CA ASN A 200 -3.24 16.14 -16.30
C ASN A 200 -3.21 15.20 -17.51
N ALA A 201 -3.63 13.94 -17.34
CA ALA A 201 -3.81 12.98 -18.43
C ALA A 201 -5.05 13.26 -19.29
N GLY A 202 -5.90 14.22 -18.91
CA GLY A 202 -7.14 14.54 -19.62
C GLY A 202 -8.24 13.49 -19.43
N GLU A 203 -8.13 12.64 -18.40
CA GLU A 203 -9.12 11.59 -18.10
C GLU A 203 -10.35 12.14 -17.37
N VAL A 204 -10.22 13.32 -16.71
CA VAL A 204 -11.29 13.98 -15.96
C VAL A 204 -11.98 15.04 -16.81
N ASP A 205 -13.31 14.98 -16.91
CA ASP A 205 -14.11 16.01 -17.56
C ASP A 205 -14.30 17.22 -16.62
N LEU A 206 -13.42 18.21 -16.74
CA LEU A 206 -13.45 19.43 -15.93
C LEU A 206 -14.67 20.34 -16.23
N THR A 207 -15.53 19.96 -17.17
CA THR A 207 -16.84 20.62 -17.35
C THR A 207 -17.88 20.09 -16.36
N LYS A 208 -17.63 18.92 -15.73
CA LYS A 208 -18.52 18.22 -14.80
C LYS A 208 -18.03 18.22 -13.35
N VAL A 209 -16.71 18.22 -13.14
CA VAL A 209 -16.08 18.14 -11.81
C VAL A 209 -15.15 19.31 -11.59
N GLU A 210 -15.16 19.84 -10.38
CA GLU A 210 -14.23 20.88 -9.94
C GLU A 210 -13.61 20.56 -8.58
N GLU A 211 -12.42 21.09 -8.35
CA GLU A 211 -11.73 21.03 -7.06
C GLU A 211 -12.35 22.07 -6.11
N VAL A 212 -12.65 21.64 -4.89
CA VAL A 212 -13.24 22.48 -3.84
C VAL A 212 -12.15 22.95 -2.89
N GLU A 213 -11.40 22.03 -2.31
CA GLU A 213 -10.40 22.31 -1.29
C GLU A 213 -9.31 21.23 -1.24
N VAL A 214 -8.09 21.65 -0.95
CA VAL A 214 -6.95 20.77 -0.65
C VAL A 214 -6.64 20.86 0.84
N THR A 215 -6.49 19.71 1.50
CA THR A 215 -6.21 19.67 2.94
C THR A 215 -4.84 20.22 3.28
N PRO A 216 -4.58 20.63 4.53
CA PRO A 216 -3.23 20.70 5.08
C PRO A 216 -2.45 19.39 4.92
N PRO A 217 -1.10 19.43 4.95
CA PRO A 217 -0.26 18.24 4.75
C PRO A 217 -0.30 17.28 5.94
N TYR A 218 -0.06 16.00 5.66
CA TYR A 218 0.10 14.92 6.64
C TYR A 218 0.97 13.80 6.05
N TYR A 219 1.48 12.87 6.89
CA TYR A 219 2.18 11.67 6.43
C TYR A 219 1.18 10.64 5.90
N ASP A 220 1.48 10.02 4.73
CA ASP A 220 0.58 9.00 4.16
C ASP A 220 1.35 7.73 3.73
N TYR A 221 1.60 7.51 2.45
CA TYR A 221 2.06 6.22 1.95
C TYR A 221 3.46 5.82 2.44
N HIS A 222 3.61 4.52 2.74
CA HIS A 222 4.89 3.94 3.14
C HIS A 222 4.90 2.41 3.00
N TRP A 223 6.10 1.86 2.91
CA TRP A 223 6.35 0.45 3.01
C TRP A 223 6.41 0.03 4.48
N VAL A 224 5.62 -0.99 4.83
CA VAL A 224 5.68 -1.68 6.13
C VAL A 224 6.11 -3.10 5.89
N ILE A 225 7.11 -3.55 6.65
CA ILE A 225 7.62 -4.92 6.63
C ILE A 225 7.42 -5.57 7.99
N ARG A 226 7.11 -6.87 8.02
CA ARG A 226 6.96 -7.67 9.24
C ARG A 226 8.31 -7.85 9.93
N GLY A 227 8.31 -7.89 11.25
CA GLY A 227 9.54 -8.12 12.03
C GLY A 227 10.06 -9.55 11.93
N ASP A 228 9.17 -10.53 11.75
CA ASP A 228 9.49 -11.96 11.67
C ASP A 228 10.16 -12.41 10.34
N VAL A 229 10.27 -11.51 9.34
CA VAL A 229 11.07 -11.77 8.13
C VAL A 229 12.55 -12.04 8.45
N GLU A 230 13.05 -11.51 9.59
CA GLU A 230 14.42 -11.79 10.05
C GLU A 230 14.62 -13.27 10.44
N GLU A 231 13.56 -13.91 10.93
CA GLU A 231 13.57 -15.32 11.30
C GLU A 231 13.46 -16.23 10.05
N THR A 232 12.61 -15.83 9.10
CA THR A 232 12.33 -16.61 7.90
C THR A 232 13.44 -16.48 6.84
N PHE A 233 13.87 -15.24 6.55
CA PHE A 233 14.80 -14.94 5.45
C PHE A 233 16.23 -14.61 5.92
N GLY A 234 16.49 -14.72 7.23
CA GLY A 234 17.78 -14.49 7.85
C GLY A 234 17.97 -13.06 8.38
N SER A 235 18.84 -12.95 9.37
CA SER A 235 19.14 -11.68 10.04
C SER A 235 19.66 -10.61 9.07
N GLY A 236 19.21 -9.36 9.23
CA GLY A 236 19.53 -8.24 8.37
C GLY A 236 18.65 -8.10 7.12
N THR A 237 17.64 -8.95 6.95
CA THR A 237 16.73 -8.89 5.79
C THR A 237 15.99 -7.57 5.70
N ILE A 238 15.46 -7.04 6.80
CA ILE A 238 14.79 -5.72 6.79
C ILE A 238 15.74 -4.63 6.28
N GLY A 239 16.99 -4.64 6.76
CA GLY A 239 18.01 -3.67 6.33
C GLY A 239 18.36 -3.80 4.85
N ARG A 240 18.48 -5.03 4.33
CA ARG A 240 18.74 -5.27 2.89
C ARG A 240 17.57 -4.80 2.03
N VAL A 241 16.33 -5.11 2.40
CA VAL A 241 15.11 -4.66 1.70
C VAL A 241 15.04 -3.14 1.69
N GLN A 242 15.24 -2.50 2.85
CA GLN A 242 15.27 -1.04 2.93
C GLN A 242 16.36 -0.45 2.04
N ALA A 243 17.57 -0.98 2.09
CA ALA A 243 18.69 -0.51 1.24
C ALA A 243 18.37 -0.65 -0.26
N ALA A 244 17.75 -1.76 -0.67
CA ALA A 244 17.32 -1.97 -2.06
C ALA A 244 16.28 -0.93 -2.47
N LEU A 245 15.25 -0.64 -1.64
CA LEU A 245 14.28 0.40 -1.93
C LEU A 245 14.93 1.79 -2.04
N LEU A 246 15.83 2.14 -1.12
CA LEU A 246 16.51 3.45 -1.11
C LEU A 246 17.55 3.62 -2.24
N LYS A 247 18.00 2.52 -2.85
CA LYS A 247 18.88 2.53 -4.03
C LYS A 247 18.13 2.91 -5.30
N LEU A 248 16.82 2.66 -5.39
CA LEU A 248 15.99 3.01 -6.54
C LEU A 248 15.96 4.53 -6.77
N ARG A 249 16.38 4.95 -7.98
CA ARG A 249 16.33 6.34 -8.41
C ARG A 249 16.00 6.42 -9.90
N LEU A 250 15.18 7.39 -10.24
CA LEU A 250 14.73 7.62 -11.61
C LEU A 250 15.89 7.76 -12.62
N GLU A 251 17.03 8.31 -12.18
CA GLU A 251 18.20 8.57 -13.04
C GLU A 251 19.18 7.40 -13.19
N ASN A 252 19.04 6.30 -12.41
CA ASN A 252 20.05 5.24 -12.41
C ASN A 252 20.05 4.38 -13.69
N SER A 253 18.86 3.95 -14.14
CA SER A 253 18.66 3.06 -15.28
C SER A 253 17.26 3.18 -15.85
N GLU A 254 17.02 2.68 -17.06
CA GLU A 254 15.65 2.65 -17.63
C GLU A 254 14.70 1.79 -16.79
N ARG A 255 15.16 0.66 -16.23
CA ARG A 255 14.39 -0.16 -15.30
C ARG A 255 13.97 0.62 -14.05
N ASP A 256 14.93 1.28 -13.41
CA ASP A 256 14.66 2.05 -12.17
C ASP A 256 13.72 3.22 -12.46
N LYS A 257 13.91 3.87 -13.62
CA LYS A 257 13.01 4.93 -14.10
C LYS A 257 11.58 4.42 -14.26
N GLU A 258 11.36 3.29 -14.93
CA GLU A 258 10.03 2.72 -15.10
C GLU A 258 9.35 2.38 -13.75
N ILE A 259 10.14 1.89 -12.77
CA ILE A 259 9.63 1.62 -11.43
C ILE A 259 9.25 2.93 -10.74
N MET A 260 10.15 3.91 -10.73
CA MET A 260 9.92 5.16 -10.00
C MET A 260 8.82 6.01 -10.63
N GLU A 261 8.68 6.02 -11.97
CA GLU A 261 7.54 6.63 -12.66
C GLU A 261 6.21 5.98 -12.25
N ALA A 262 6.17 4.64 -12.12
CA ALA A 262 4.98 3.92 -11.64
C ALA A 262 4.63 4.27 -10.20
N PHE A 263 5.61 4.59 -9.34
CA PHE A 263 5.40 5.12 -8.00
C PHE A 263 5.20 6.65 -7.97
N GLN A 264 5.30 7.34 -9.11
CA GLN A 264 5.17 8.81 -9.21
C GLN A 264 6.16 9.53 -8.28
N SER A 265 7.41 9.08 -8.29
CA SER A 265 8.50 9.61 -7.44
C SER A 265 9.84 9.52 -8.16
N GLU A 266 10.78 10.37 -7.78
CA GLU A 266 12.16 10.27 -8.25
C GLU A 266 12.98 9.22 -7.48
N HIS A 267 12.63 8.99 -6.22
CA HIS A 267 13.30 8.03 -5.34
C HIS A 267 12.45 7.72 -4.10
N PHE A 268 12.87 6.73 -3.34
CA PHE A 268 12.39 6.51 -1.97
C PHE A 268 13.35 7.11 -0.94
N ILE A 269 12.79 7.52 0.21
CA ILE A 269 13.51 7.96 1.40
C ILE A 269 13.19 7.04 2.57
N ALA A 270 14.08 6.98 3.55
CA ALA A 270 13.84 6.22 4.78
C ALA A 270 12.70 6.86 5.59
N THR A 271 11.91 6.03 6.26
CA THR A 271 10.89 6.46 7.21
C THR A 271 10.93 5.58 8.46
N ASN A 272 10.09 5.89 9.44
CA ASN A 272 9.96 5.12 10.68
C ASN A 272 8.54 5.24 11.26
N ASN A 273 8.24 4.40 12.24
CA ASN A 273 6.90 4.32 12.85
C ASN A 273 6.44 5.65 13.49
N ALA A 274 7.35 6.45 14.03
CA ALA A 274 7.01 7.69 14.74
C ALA A 274 6.43 8.76 13.81
N ASN A 275 6.78 8.75 12.53
CA ASN A 275 6.26 9.70 11.54
C ASN A 275 4.73 9.61 11.37
N TYR A 276 4.13 8.48 11.71
CA TYR A 276 2.70 8.20 11.57
C TYR A 276 1.91 8.31 12.88
N ALA A 277 2.52 8.83 13.96
CA ALA A 277 1.86 8.97 15.26
C ALA A 277 0.64 9.90 15.20
N ALA A 278 0.70 10.98 14.43
CA ALA A 278 -0.45 11.87 14.24
C ALA A 278 -1.62 11.20 13.50
N ILE A 279 -1.33 10.30 12.55
CA ILE A 279 -2.36 9.50 11.86
C ILE A 279 -3.04 8.55 12.86
N GLU A 280 -2.26 7.90 13.73
CA GLU A 280 -2.79 7.04 14.78
C GLU A 280 -3.67 7.83 15.75
N GLU A 281 -3.23 9.01 16.21
CA GLU A 281 -3.99 9.89 17.10
C GLU A 281 -5.34 10.28 16.48
N VAL A 282 -5.35 10.74 15.24
CA VAL A 282 -6.58 11.07 14.50
C VAL A 282 -7.50 9.85 14.39
N ALA A 283 -6.94 8.68 14.04
CA ALA A 283 -7.74 7.46 13.89
C ALA A 283 -8.37 6.99 15.22
N ARG A 284 -7.65 7.12 16.34
CA ARG A 284 -8.19 6.87 17.69
C ARG A 284 -9.25 7.92 18.07
N GLY A 285 -8.99 9.19 17.82
CA GLY A 285 -9.91 10.29 18.07
C GLY A 285 -11.25 10.14 17.34
N LEU A 286 -11.24 9.59 16.14
CA LEU A 286 -12.44 9.27 15.36
C LEU A 286 -13.03 7.87 15.64
N GLY A 287 -12.46 7.10 16.57
CA GLY A 287 -12.93 5.75 16.94
C GLY A 287 -12.72 4.68 15.87
N ILE A 288 -11.87 4.95 14.85
CA ILE A 288 -11.55 4.01 13.79
C ILE A 288 -10.55 2.95 14.29
N ILE A 289 -9.57 3.36 15.11
CA ILE A 289 -8.72 2.45 15.88
C ILE A 289 -9.24 2.44 17.32
N LYS A 290 -9.57 1.25 17.81
CA LYS A 290 -10.02 0.99 19.19
C LYS A 290 -8.89 0.37 19.99
N ASP A 291 -8.86 0.61 21.30
CA ASP A 291 -7.92 0.00 22.25
C ASP A 291 -8.18 -1.50 22.43
#